data_81a3349298e0dbfa2d5a9f65d0822d62
#
_entry.id   81a3349298e0dbfa2d5a9f65d0822d62
#
_cell.length_a   1.000
_cell.length_b   1.000
_cell.length_c   1.000
_cell.angle_alpha   90.00
_cell.angle_beta   90.00
_cell.angle_gamma   90.00
#
_symmetry.space_group_name_H-M   'P 1'
#
loop_
_entity.id
_entity.type
_entity.pdbx_description
1 polymer ?
#
loop_
_entity_poly.entity_id
_entity_poly.type
_entity_poly.pdbx_seq_one_letter_code
_entity_poly.pdbx_strand_id
1 'polypeptide(L)'
;MNSPVQKIKDRLSIVDVISSYLKVEKAGKNYKARCPFHNEKTPSFFISPERGSYYCFGCSAKGDIFSFVEHFEGTNFLGSLKILAERAGVELSSYKNEQKDKTDIYYEIMEEATSFFENMFTSNNEARSYLVNRGLNDSSIKAFRIGYAPESWNAIFDHLIKKGFKREEIEIVGLIKKKDDRFYDRFRGRIIFPINDSSGRVIAFTGRIFGAEVPTEVGKPTVVGSKYLNSPDTPLFNKSNILFGLDKAKSSIRSRDYSIVVEGQMDLILSHQAGFTNTVAVSGTAFADTTIDNEAKINNLGLVRRLSTNIIFAFDGDDAGIRAAGRSAMIALSLDMQVKVVIFPKGKDPADIISEDYKKWEEIIKNKTDIISFHLDKICENSKDKEPRRRAIESKIFPFLVMISSSIKKSNYIKEISEKANISENAITEDFKKYEKNQSVNNNQKEEKQADVKNNNSRRSSLEKKLLGIIFWKGESEEQSSQIEALKTSFEENIGRDNYQKILDLYEPNQSDLSFETEMWYGDKIDVLIKDMKEIILNLEEEILNEQIYSLSIKIKEKERNNNRSDISKDLIDYQQIVEKIENIKSQRSK
;
A
#
# COMPACT_ATOMS: atom_id res chain seq x y z
N MET A 1 -21.13 26.80 -20.14
CA MET A 1 -21.48 25.36 -20.16
C MET A 1 -20.73 24.69 -19.02
N ASN A 2 -21.42 23.95 -18.12
CA ASN A 2 -20.74 23.27 -17.01
C ASN A 2 -19.78 22.20 -17.54
N SER A 3 -18.55 22.15 -17.02
CA SER A 3 -17.56 21.14 -17.40
C SER A 3 -18.11 19.72 -17.13
N PRO A 4 -17.63 18.68 -17.83
CA PRO A 4 -18.01 17.29 -17.55
C PRO A 4 -17.79 16.91 -16.08
N VAL A 5 -16.74 17.43 -15.46
CA VAL A 5 -16.44 17.25 -14.03
C VAL A 5 -17.58 17.78 -13.15
N GLN A 6 -18.06 19.00 -13.42
CA GLN A 6 -19.16 19.58 -12.68
C GLN A 6 -20.46 18.80 -12.89
N LYS A 7 -20.77 18.41 -14.13
CA LYS A 7 -21.95 17.58 -14.44
C LYS A 7 -21.96 16.24 -13.71
N ILE A 8 -20.77 15.65 -13.53
CA ILE A 8 -20.61 14.40 -12.78
C ILE A 8 -20.84 14.66 -11.28
N LYS A 9 -20.24 15.72 -10.71
CA LYS A 9 -20.45 16.09 -9.30
C LYS A 9 -21.91 16.44 -8.98
N ASP A 10 -22.61 17.05 -9.92
CA ASP A 10 -24.03 17.39 -9.76
C ASP A 10 -24.94 16.13 -9.77
N ARG A 11 -24.51 15.03 -10.41
CA ARG A 11 -25.28 13.78 -10.54
C ARG A 11 -24.91 12.69 -9.54
N LEU A 12 -23.68 12.71 -9.01
CA LEU A 12 -23.18 11.68 -8.12
C LEU A 12 -22.82 12.28 -6.76
N SER A 13 -23.53 11.87 -5.71
CA SER A 13 -23.10 12.23 -4.36
C SER A 13 -21.85 11.43 -3.95
N ILE A 14 -21.02 12.03 -3.10
CA ILE A 14 -19.83 11.32 -2.57
C ILE A 14 -20.21 10.07 -1.78
N VAL A 15 -21.33 10.10 -1.08
CA VAL A 15 -21.84 8.95 -0.32
C VAL A 15 -22.21 7.81 -1.25
N ASP A 16 -22.93 8.08 -2.35
CA ASP A 16 -23.32 7.05 -3.32
C ASP A 16 -22.11 6.44 -4.02
N VAL A 17 -21.14 7.27 -4.37
CA VAL A 17 -19.88 6.79 -4.96
C VAL A 17 -19.18 5.87 -3.98
N ILE A 18 -18.88 6.33 -2.77
CA ILE A 18 -18.10 5.56 -1.79
C ILE A 18 -18.85 4.33 -1.31
N SER A 19 -20.18 4.41 -1.10
CA SER A 19 -21.00 3.27 -0.66
C SER A 19 -21.01 2.11 -1.64
N SER A 20 -20.74 2.38 -2.93
CA SER A 20 -20.61 1.31 -3.93
C SER A 20 -19.29 0.52 -3.82
N TYR A 21 -18.34 1.06 -3.09
CA TYR A 21 -17.03 0.45 -2.85
C TYR A 21 -16.86 -0.07 -1.44
N LEU A 22 -17.45 0.61 -0.45
CA LEU A 22 -17.26 0.35 0.98
C LEU A 22 -18.61 0.27 1.70
N LYS A 23 -18.65 -0.53 2.75
CA LYS A 23 -19.77 -0.47 3.71
C LYS A 23 -19.59 0.78 4.58
N VAL A 24 -20.51 1.73 4.45
CA VAL A 24 -20.50 2.98 5.21
C VAL A 24 -21.55 2.96 6.32
N GLU A 25 -21.27 3.62 7.44
CA GLU A 25 -22.16 3.76 8.58
C GLU A 25 -22.41 5.25 8.84
N LYS A 26 -23.63 5.60 9.22
CA LYS A 26 -23.97 7.00 9.55
C LYS A 26 -23.30 7.41 10.87
N ALA A 27 -22.73 8.61 10.90
CA ALA A 27 -22.06 9.20 12.06
C ALA A 27 -22.44 10.70 12.16
N GLY A 28 -23.56 10.99 12.83
CA GLY A 28 -24.15 12.34 12.88
C GLY A 28 -24.61 12.83 11.50
N LYS A 29 -24.16 14.02 11.10
CA LYS A 29 -24.39 14.60 9.76
C LYS A 29 -23.53 13.92 8.66
N ASN A 30 -22.49 13.17 9.06
CA ASN A 30 -21.50 12.56 8.20
C ASN A 30 -21.65 11.03 8.15
N TYR A 31 -20.78 10.37 7.39
CA TYR A 31 -20.65 8.91 7.33
C TYR A 31 -19.23 8.51 7.67
N LYS A 32 -19.07 7.27 8.16
CA LYS A 32 -17.77 6.68 8.47
C LYS A 32 -17.65 5.27 7.90
N ALA A 33 -16.43 4.85 7.63
CA ALA A 33 -16.08 3.51 7.18
C ALA A 33 -14.67 3.13 7.69
N ARG A 34 -14.32 1.86 7.58
CA ARG A 34 -12.90 1.47 7.65
C ARG A 34 -12.19 1.96 6.40
N CYS A 35 -11.02 2.56 6.58
CA CYS A 35 -10.25 3.10 5.47
C CYS A 35 -9.83 2.01 4.48
N PRO A 36 -10.03 2.21 3.17
CA PRO A 36 -9.56 1.27 2.17
C PRO A 36 -8.07 1.45 1.86
N PHE A 37 -7.44 2.53 2.35
CA PHE A 37 -6.11 2.94 1.97
C PHE A 37 -5.03 2.56 2.99
N HIS A 38 -5.42 2.22 4.22
CA HIS A 38 -4.52 1.67 5.24
C HIS A 38 -5.24 0.61 6.09
N ASN A 39 -4.46 -0.16 6.85
CA ASN A 39 -5.03 -1.18 7.72
C ASN A 39 -5.42 -0.59 9.08
N GLU A 40 -6.70 -0.77 9.48
CA GLU A 40 -7.21 -0.28 10.75
C GLU A 40 -8.27 -1.20 11.35
N LYS A 41 -8.40 -1.18 12.69
CA LYS A 41 -9.41 -1.94 13.41
C LYS A 41 -10.69 -1.12 13.64
N THR A 42 -10.54 0.17 13.86
CA THR A 42 -11.63 1.13 14.14
C THR A 42 -11.84 2.03 12.93
N PRO A 43 -13.09 2.33 12.52
CA PRO A 43 -13.36 3.21 11.40
C PRO A 43 -12.79 4.61 11.60
N SER A 44 -11.84 5.03 10.76
CA SER A 44 -11.25 6.36 10.75
C SER A 44 -11.45 7.12 9.43
N PHE A 45 -12.14 6.52 8.47
CA PHE A 45 -12.43 7.12 7.17
C PHE A 45 -13.80 7.80 7.21
N PHE A 46 -13.81 9.12 7.16
CA PHE A 46 -15.01 9.95 7.25
C PHE A 46 -15.39 10.55 5.90
N ILE A 47 -16.69 10.70 5.68
CA ILE A 47 -17.27 11.20 4.43
C ILE A 47 -18.24 12.31 4.80
N SER A 48 -18.03 13.50 4.27
CA SER A 48 -18.92 14.66 4.43
C SER A 48 -19.78 14.85 3.18
N PRO A 49 -21.09 14.57 3.24
CA PRO A 49 -21.99 14.83 2.11
C PRO A 49 -22.06 16.31 1.77
N GLU A 50 -22.07 17.19 2.77
CA GLU A 50 -22.20 18.64 2.63
C GLU A 50 -21.00 19.25 1.89
N ARG A 51 -19.77 18.79 2.24
CA ARG A 51 -18.53 19.24 1.58
C ARG A 51 -18.22 18.48 0.28
N GLY A 52 -18.88 17.35 0.02
CA GLY A 52 -18.57 16.49 -1.11
C GLY A 52 -17.17 15.88 -1.03
N SER A 53 -16.61 15.69 0.18
CA SER A 53 -15.24 15.24 0.41
C SER A 53 -15.13 14.14 1.47
N TYR A 54 -14.00 13.41 1.45
CA TYR A 54 -13.64 12.44 2.47
C TYR A 54 -12.31 12.79 3.12
N TYR A 55 -12.12 12.30 4.35
CA TYR A 55 -10.86 12.38 5.07
C TYR A 55 -10.65 11.13 5.93
N CYS A 56 -9.43 10.61 5.95
CA CYS A 56 -9.04 9.49 6.82
C CYS A 56 -8.09 9.95 7.92
N PHE A 57 -8.49 9.81 9.18
CA PHE A 57 -7.69 10.21 10.34
C PHE A 57 -6.50 9.27 10.61
N GLY A 58 -6.49 8.07 10.04
CA GLY A 58 -5.40 7.11 10.21
C GLY A 58 -4.22 7.34 9.26
N CYS A 59 -4.49 7.69 7.99
CA CYS A 59 -3.45 7.83 6.97
C CYS A 59 -3.48 9.17 6.21
N SER A 60 -4.32 10.12 6.65
CA SER A 60 -4.48 11.45 6.04
C SER A 60 -4.89 11.45 4.55
N ALA A 61 -5.41 10.32 4.04
CA ALA A 61 -5.97 10.25 2.70
C ALA A 61 -7.24 11.11 2.62
N LYS A 62 -7.31 12.01 1.64
CA LYS A 62 -8.39 12.99 1.50
C LYS A 62 -8.70 13.28 0.04
N GLY A 63 -9.87 13.83 -0.23
CA GLY A 63 -10.26 14.28 -1.55
C GLY A 63 -11.76 14.23 -1.81
N ASP A 64 -12.13 14.39 -3.07
CA ASP A 64 -13.49 14.28 -3.58
C ASP A 64 -13.77 12.90 -4.21
N ILE A 65 -14.87 12.78 -4.97
CA ILE A 65 -15.24 11.53 -5.68
C ILE A 65 -14.18 11.09 -6.68
N PHE A 66 -13.49 12.03 -7.34
CA PHE A 66 -12.44 11.70 -8.31
C PHE A 66 -11.21 11.19 -7.61
N SER A 67 -10.71 11.92 -6.62
CA SER A 67 -9.55 11.50 -5.80
C SER A 67 -9.79 10.15 -5.13
N PHE A 68 -11.01 9.89 -4.66
CA PHE A 68 -11.37 8.59 -4.10
C PHE A 68 -11.24 7.46 -5.13
N VAL A 69 -11.81 7.65 -6.33
CA VAL A 69 -11.75 6.65 -7.39
C VAL A 69 -10.33 6.47 -7.91
N GLU A 70 -9.54 7.56 -8.03
CA GLU A 70 -8.12 7.49 -8.38
C GLU A 70 -7.35 6.59 -7.40
N HIS A 71 -7.47 6.87 -6.11
CA HIS A 71 -6.78 6.12 -5.08
C HIS A 71 -7.29 4.69 -4.95
N PHE A 72 -8.63 4.49 -5.05
CA PHE A 72 -9.23 3.17 -4.86
C PHE A 72 -8.98 2.24 -6.04
N GLU A 73 -9.15 2.74 -7.26
CA GLU A 73 -8.95 1.97 -8.50
C GLU A 73 -7.48 1.96 -8.93
N GLY A 74 -6.59 2.76 -8.29
CA GLY A 74 -5.18 2.89 -8.67
C GLY A 74 -5.03 3.49 -10.08
N THR A 75 -5.85 4.48 -10.42
CA THR A 75 -5.88 5.14 -11.72
C THR A 75 -5.51 6.63 -11.59
N ASN A 76 -5.37 7.34 -12.70
CA ASN A 76 -5.22 8.80 -12.69
C ASN A 76 -6.58 9.50 -12.87
N PHE A 77 -6.55 10.85 -12.89
CA PHE A 77 -7.76 11.67 -13.06
C PHE A 77 -8.58 11.30 -14.30
N LEU A 78 -7.95 11.05 -15.45
CA LEU A 78 -8.67 10.66 -16.67
C LEU A 78 -9.35 9.29 -16.55
N GLY A 79 -8.72 8.36 -15.84
CA GLY A 79 -9.31 7.06 -15.53
C GLY A 79 -10.51 7.20 -14.60
N SER A 80 -10.39 7.99 -13.52
CA SER A 80 -11.49 8.26 -12.59
C SER A 80 -12.63 9.01 -13.29
N LEU A 81 -12.30 9.98 -14.17
CA LEU A 81 -13.27 10.71 -14.97
C LEU A 81 -14.09 9.78 -15.86
N LYS A 82 -13.45 8.82 -16.56
CA LYS A 82 -14.16 7.83 -17.39
C LYS A 82 -15.12 6.96 -16.57
N ILE A 83 -14.62 6.40 -15.45
CA ILE A 83 -15.42 5.54 -14.56
C ILE A 83 -16.64 6.30 -14.02
N LEU A 84 -16.45 7.52 -13.55
CA LEU A 84 -17.51 8.33 -12.99
C LEU A 84 -18.47 8.90 -14.04
N ALA A 85 -17.97 9.22 -15.25
CA ALA A 85 -18.78 9.67 -16.37
C ALA A 85 -19.74 8.57 -16.85
N GLU A 86 -19.26 7.34 -17.01
CA GLU A 86 -20.09 6.17 -17.35
C GLU A 86 -21.18 5.97 -16.29
N ARG A 87 -20.81 6.04 -15.02
CA ARG A 87 -21.75 5.90 -13.91
C ARG A 87 -22.76 7.03 -13.82
N ALA A 88 -22.36 8.26 -14.15
CA ALA A 88 -23.22 9.45 -14.16
C ALA A 88 -24.05 9.57 -15.44
N GLY A 89 -23.83 8.74 -16.46
CA GLY A 89 -24.42 8.89 -17.78
C GLY A 89 -24.01 10.21 -18.46
N VAL A 90 -22.73 10.62 -18.32
CA VAL A 90 -22.17 11.84 -18.90
C VAL A 90 -21.26 11.48 -20.07
N GLU A 91 -21.60 11.95 -21.27
CA GLU A 91 -20.75 11.77 -22.45
C GLU A 91 -19.51 12.67 -22.39
N LEU A 92 -18.34 12.07 -22.62
CA LEU A 92 -17.03 12.75 -22.62
C LEU A 92 -16.57 13.18 -24.03
N SER A 93 -17.44 13.15 -25.04
CA SER A 93 -17.11 13.37 -26.45
C SER A 93 -16.40 14.69 -26.80
N SER A 94 -16.33 15.66 -25.87
CA SER A 94 -15.70 16.96 -26.08
C SER A 94 -14.67 17.37 -25.03
N TYR A 95 -14.31 16.48 -24.11
CA TYR A 95 -13.29 16.83 -23.12
C TYR A 95 -11.88 16.71 -23.74
N LYS A 96 -11.48 17.73 -24.52
CA LYS A 96 -10.09 18.00 -24.85
C LYS A 96 -9.52 18.83 -23.69
N ASN A 97 -8.72 18.19 -22.86
CA ASN A 97 -7.91 18.92 -21.89
C ASN A 97 -6.93 19.80 -22.68
N GLU A 98 -7.08 21.13 -22.64
CA GLU A 98 -6.18 22.06 -23.33
C GLU A 98 -4.75 22.06 -22.75
N GLN A 99 -4.58 21.50 -21.57
CA GLN A 99 -3.28 21.14 -21.01
C GLN A 99 -3.12 19.60 -21.09
N LYS A 100 -2.54 19.10 -22.20
CA LYS A 100 -1.99 17.74 -22.23
C LYS A 100 -0.98 17.67 -21.08
N ASP A 101 -1.33 16.98 -20.01
CA ASP A 101 -0.37 16.69 -18.95
C ASP A 101 0.76 15.85 -19.57
N LYS A 102 2.01 16.08 -19.16
CA LYS A 102 3.18 15.28 -19.59
C LYS A 102 2.92 13.78 -19.47
N THR A 103 2.10 13.41 -18.53
CA THR A 103 1.67 12.04 -18.27
C THR A 103 0.84 11.45 -19.42
N ASP A 104 0.03 12.23 -20.13
CA ASP A 104 -0.78 11.74 -21.26
C ASP A 104 0.11 11.31 -22.43
N ILE A 105 1.20 12.03 -22.68
CA ILE A 105 2.19 11.67 -23.71
C ILE A 105 2.83 10.31 -23.39
N TYR A 106 3.11 10.04 -22.12
CA TYR A 106 3.68 8.75 -21.70
C TYR A 106 2.73 7.59 -21.97
N TYR A 107 1.42 7.75 -21.74
CA TYR A 107 0.43 6.74 -22.10
C TYR A 107 0.31 6.56 -23.62
N GLU A 108 0.37 7.64 -24.40
CA GLU A 108 0.36 7.56 -25.87
C GLU A 108 1.58 6.78 -26.38
N ILE A 109 2.79 7.01 -25.83
CA ILE A 109 4.00 6.26 -26.15
C ILE A 109 3.83 4.77 -25.83
N MET A 110 3.31 4.44 -24.65
CA MET A 110 3.12 3.05 -24.23
C MET A 110 2.09 2.32 -25.10
N GLU A 111 1.02 2.98 -25.51
CA GLU A 111 0.01 2.41 -26.42
C GLU A 111 0.56 2.20 -27.83
N GLU A 112 1.32 3.16 -28.39
CA GLU A 112 1.98 3.03 -29.68
C GLU A 112 3.03 1.92 -29.67
N ALA A 113 3.81 1.81 -28.57
CA ALA A 113 4.76 0.72 -28.39
C ALA A 113 4.06 -0.65 -28.32
N THR A 114 2.90 -0.72 -27.64
CA THR A 114 2.10 -1.95 -27.58
C THR A 114 1.66 -2.36 -28.99
N SER A 115 1.07 -1.44 -29.73
CA SER A 115 0.63 -1.67 -31.11
C SER A 115 1.78 -2.12 -32.03
N PHE A 116 2.97 -1.51 -31.85
CA PHE A 116 4.16 -1.93 -32.57
C PHE A 116 4.55 -3.38 -32.24
N PHE A 117 4.60 -3.75 -30.97
CA PHE A 117 4.96 -5.12 -30.57
C PHE A 117 3.90 -6.15 -31.01
N GLU A 118 2.60 -5.82 -30.96
CA GLU A 118 1.52 -6.66 -31.48
C GLU A 118 1.70 -6.94 -32.99
N ASN A 119 2.03 -5.90 -33.78
CA ASN A 119 2.29 -6.02 -35.21
C ASN A 119 3.52 -6.90 -35.49
N MET A 120 4.62 -6.71 -34.74
CA MET A 120 5.81 -7.56 -34.88
C MET A 120 5.54 -9.01 -34.52
N PHE A 121 4.68 -9.27 -33.52
CA PHE A 121 4.27 -10.62 -33.16
C PHE A 121 3.47 -11.30 -34.28
N THR A 122 2.56 -10.58 -34.92
CA THR A 122 1.76 -11.12 -36.03
C THR A 122 2.63 -11.65 -37.18
N SER A 123 3.80 -11.06 -37.37
CA SER A 123 4.76 -11.44 -38.40
C SER A 123 5.78 -12.52 -37.95
N ASN A 124 5.76 -12.91 -36.66
CA ASN A 124 6.72 -13.86 -36.08
C ASN A 124 6.08 -15.21 -35.76
N ASN A 125 6.14 -16.15 -36.71
CA ASN A 125 5.58 -17.48 -36.54
C ASN A 125 6.27 -18.30 -35.43
N GLU A 126 7.56 -18.08 -35.16
CA GLU A 126 8.29 -18.80 -34.11
C GLU A 126 7.79 -18.41 -32.72
N ALA A 127 7.65 -17.09 -32.48
CA ALA A 127 7.09 -16.59 -31.22
C ALA A 127 5.65 -17.09 -30.99
N ARG A 128 4.83 -17.12 -32.04
CA ARG A 128 3.47 -17.64 -31.97
C ARG A 128 3.47 -19.14 -31.67
N SER A 129 4.27 -19.94 -32.39
CA SER A 129 4.39 -21.40 -32.16
C SER A 129 4.87 -21.70 -30.76
N TYR A 130 5.83 -20.93 -30.24
CA TYR A 130 6.28 -21.06 -28.85
C TYR A 130 5.14 -20.90 -27.84
N LEU A 131 4.30 -19.85 -27.98
CA LEU A 131 3.18 -19.63 -27.05
C LEU A 131 2.08 -20.70 -27.18
N VAL A 132 1.79 -21.14 -28.42
CA VAL A 132 0.81 -22.22 -28.65
C VAL A 132 1.31 -23.53 -28.04
N ASN A 133 2.59 -23.87 -28.21
CA ASN A 133 3.20 -25.06 -27.59
C ASN A 133 3.22 -24.97 -26.04
N ARG A 134 3.18 -23.75 -25.48
CA ARG A 134 3.02 -23.50 -24.04
C ARG A 134 1.54 -23.48 -23.60
N GLY A 135 0.60 -23.81 -24.47
CA GLY A 135 -0.82 -23.98 -24.16
C GLY A 135 -1.70 -22.74 -24.36
N LEU A 136 -1.16 -21.60 -24.88
CA LEU A 136 -1.97 -20.41 -25.13
C LEU A 136 -2.73 -20.54 -26.45
N ASN A 137 -3.98 -20.13 -26.45
CA ASN A 137 -4.78 -19.97 -27.66
C ASN A 137 -4.76 -18.51 -28.18
N ASP A 138 -5.16 -18.32 -29.44
CA ASP A 138 -5.14 -17.01 -30.09
C ASP A 138 -6.05 -15.97 -29.40
N SER A 139 -7.16 -16.41 -28.81
CA SER A 139 -8.04 -15.51 -28.07
C SER A 139 -7.38 -14.94 -26.83
N SER A 140 -6.62 -15.74 -26.08
CA SER A 140 -5.83 -15.32 -24.93
C SER A 140 -4.68 -14.42 -25.34
N ILE A 141 -3.95 -14.77 -26.40
CA ILE A 141 -2.86 -13.94 -26.96
C ILE A 141 -3.38 -12.54 -27.28
N LYS A 142 -4.52 -12.45 -27.96
CA LYS A 142 -5.17 -11.17 -28.31
C LYS A 142 -5.70 -10.44 -27.10
N ALA A 143 -6.37 -11.13 -26.16
CA ALA A 143 -6.95 -10.52 -24.97
C ALA A 143 -5.91 -9.89 -24.04
N PHE A 144 -4.71 -10.47 -23.99
CA PHE A 144 -3.58 -9.94 -23.23
C PHE A 144 -2.61 -9.09 -24.06
N ARG A 145 -2.94 -8.83 -25.34
CA ARG A 145 -2.16 -7.97 -26.23
C ARG A 145 -0.68 -8.37 -26.31
N ILE A 146 -0.43 -9.69 -26.35
CA ILE A 146 0.95 -10.20 -26.36
C ILE A 146 1.65 -9.80 -27.65
N GLY A 147 2.86 -9.26 -27.52
CA GLY A 147 3.66 -8.76 -28.61
C GLY A 147 5.02 -9.44 -28.73
N TYR A 148 5.83 -8.96 -29.68
CA TYR A 148 7.20 -9.38 -29.89
C TYR A 148 8.11 -8.17 -30.12
N ALA A 149 9.21 -8.10 -29.38
CA ALA A 149 10.28 -7.13 -29.60
C ALA A 149 11.36 -7.76 -30.49
N PRO A 150 11.60 -7.21 -31.69
CA PRO A 150 12.64 -7.72 -32.62
C PRO A 150 14.05 -7.73 -32.01
N GLU A 151 14.95 -8.50 -32.56
CA GLU A 151 16.36 -8.55 -32.12
C GLU A 151 17.16 -7.28 -32.43
N SER A 152 16.63 -6.41 -33.28
CA SER A 152 17.21 -5.12 -33.63
C SER A 152 17.50 -4.25 -32.42
N TRP A 153 18.56 -3.45 -32.51
CA TRP A 153 18.97 -2.56 -31.43
C TRP A 153 18.07 -1.33 -31.26
N ASN A 154 17.40 -0.87 -32.31
CA ASN A 154 16.69 0.42 -32.35
C ASN A 154 15.31 0.33 -33.01
N ALA A 155 14.70 -0.85 -33.09
CA ALA A 155 13.42 -1.02 -33.81
C ALA A 155 12.29 -0.19 -33.24
N ILE A 156 12.04 -0.25 -31.91
CA ILE A 156 11.00 0.54 -31.26
C ILE A 156 11.40 2.01 -31.14
N PHE A 157 12.67 2.31 -30.90
CA PHE A 157 13.17 3.68 -30.85
C PHE A 157 12.92 4.42 -32.16
N ASP A 158 13.36 3.85 -33.30
CA ASP A 158 13.18 4.45 -34.61
C ASP A 158 11.70 4.59 -34.99
N HIS A 159 10.87 3.61 -34.60
CA HIS A 159 9.44 3.66 -34.84
C HIS A 159 8.81 4.85 -34.09
N LEU A 160 9.09 5.02 -32.79
CA LEU A 160 8.52 6.08 -31.97
C LEU A 160 9.02 7.48 -32.37
N ILE A 161 10.30 7.61 -32.79
CA ILE A 161 10.82 8.86 -33.34
C ILE A 161 10.08 9.24 -34.64
N LYS A 162 9.82 8.27 -35.53
CA LYS A 162 9.02 8.50 -36.76
C LYS A 162 7.60 8.93 -36.47
N LYS A 163 7.04 8.51 -35.36
CA LYS A 163 5.71 8.92 -34.87
C LYS A 163 5.71 10.32 -34.23
N GLY A 164 6.89 10.94 -34.05
CA GLY A 164 7.04 12.30 -33.55
C GLY A 164 7.24 12.42 -32.04
N PHE A 165 7.43 11.32 -31.31
CA PHE A 165 7.75 11.36 -29.88
C PHE A 165 9.21 11.78 -29.65
N LYS A 166 9.46 12.48 -28.54
CA LYS A 166 10.80 12.92 -28.19
C LYS A 166 11.59 11.81 -27.51
N ARG A 167 12.88 11.77 -27.77
CA ARG A 167 13.80 10.77 -27.21
C ARG A 167 13.76 10.72 -25.69
N GLU A 168 13.72 11.89 -25.04
CA GLU A 168 13.66 12.04 -23.58
C GLU A 168 12.39 11.42 -23.01
N GLU A 169 11.25 11.56 -23.69
CA GLU A 169 9.96 10.97 -23.30
C GLU A 169 9.99 9.44 -23.41
N ILE A 170 10.61 8.91 -24.48
CA ILE A 170 10.77 7.46 -24.70
C ILE A 170 11.70 6.85 -23.64
N GLU A 171 12.76 7.57 -23.23
CA GLU A 171 13.66 7.15 -22.15
C GLU A 171 12.95 7.12 -20.79
N ILE A 172 12.17 8.17 -20.47
CA ILE A 172 11.41 8.30 -19.21
C ILE A 172 10.44 7.13 -19.01
N VAL A 173 9.76 6.66 -20.06
CA VAL A 173 8.86 5.50 -19.98
C VAL A 173 9.60 4.16 -19.99
N GLY A 174 10.94 4.17 -20.08
CA GLY A 174 11.79 2.99 -19.90
C GLY A 174 11.83 2.04 -21.11
N LEU A 175 11.49 2.48 -22.31
CA LEU A 175 11.55 1.67 -23.54
C LEU A 175 12.94 1.59 -24.11
N ILE A 176 13.78 2.59 -23.87
CA ILE A 176 15.16 2.64 -24.32
C ILE A 176 16.13 2.83 -23.16
N LYS A 177 17.40 2.54 -23.40
CA LYS A 177 18.51 2.76 -22.47
C LYS A 177 19.60 3.56 -23.15
N LYS A 178 20.28 4.42 -22.39
CA LYS A 178 21.50 5.13 -22.81
C LYS A 178 22.74 4.38 -22.33
N LYS A 179 23.71 4.20 -23.23
CA LYS A 179 25.07 3.72 -22.91
C LYS A 179 26.05 4.39 -23.85
N ASP A 180 27.10 5.02 -23.34
CA ASP A 180 28.18 5.67 -24.11
C ASP A 180 27.64 6.58 -25.24
N ASP A 181 26.69 7.48 -24.89
CA ASP A 181 25.95 8.40 -25.80
C ASP A 181 25.10 7.75 -26.90
N ARG A 182 24.97 6.44 -26.91
CA ARG A 182 24.08 5.71 -27.82
C ARG A 182 22.83 5.27 -27.09
N PHE A 183 21.70 5.34 -27.79
CA PHE A 183 20.43 4.82 -27.30
C PHE A 183 20.14 3.49 -27.97
N TYR A 184 19.55 2.57 -27.22
CA TYR A 184 19.17 1.26 -27.72
C TYR A 184 17.91 0.75 -27.02
N ASP A 185 17.16 -0.09 -27.71
CA ASP A 185 15.92 -0.68 -27.22
C ASP A 185 16.18 -1.52 -25.97
N ARG A 186 15.33 -1.34 -24.94
CA ARG A 186 15.42 -2.14 -23.71
C ARG A 186 15.06 -3.59 -23.97
N PHE A 187 14.01 -3.83 -24.76
CA PHE A 187 13.51 -5.15 -25.09
C PHE A 187 13.95 -5.54 -26.48
N ARG A 188 14.62 -6.69 -26.61
CA ARG A 188 15.11 -7.25 -27.89
C ARG A 188 15.02 -8.77 -27.84
N GLY A 189 14.56 -9.40 -28.95
CA GLY A 189 14.42 -10.84 -29.06
C GLY A 189 13.53 -11.45 -27.97
N ARG A 190 12.39 -10.77 -27.63
CA ARG A 190 11.56 -11.16 -26.51
C ARG A 190 10.08 -11.13 -26.85
N ILE A 191 9.34 -12.10 -26.33
CA ILE A 191 7.89 -12.03 -26.25
C ILE A 191 7.54 -11.00 -25.18
N ILE A 192 6.66 -10.05 -25.52
CA ILE A 192 6.28 -8.91 -24.70
C ILE A 192 4.89 -9.12 -24.12
N PHE A 193 4.78 -8.94 -22.82
CA PHE A 193 3.51 -8.94 -22.09
C PHE A 193 3.29 -7.53 -21.55
N PRO A 194 2.28 -6.80 -22.05
CA PRO A 194 1.93 -5.49 -21.53
C PRO A 194 1.43 -5.58 -20.08
N ILE A 195 1.86 -4.67 -19.24
CA ILE A 195 1.39 -4.51 -17.87
C ILE A 195 0.46 -3.31 -17.85
N ASN A 196 -0.78 -3.51 -17.39
CA ASN A 196 -1.81 -2.49 -17.37
C ASN A 196 -2.00 -1.92 -15.96
N ASP A 197 -2.41 -0.64 -15.89
CA ASP A 197 -3.01 -0.08 -14.69
C ASP A 197 -4.43 -0.68 -14.48
N SER A 198 -5.07 -0.37 -13.35
CA SER A 198 -6.41 -0.90 -13.05
C SER A 198 -7.50 -0.43 -14.03
N SER A 199 -7.26 0.62 -14.82
CA SER A 199 -8.17 1.09 -15.87
C SER A 199 -7.94 0.42 -17.23
N GLY A 200 -6.95 -0.46 -17.34
CA GLY A 200 -6.61 -1.19 -18.55
C GLY A 200 -5.67 -0.46 -19.49
N ARG A 201 -5.05 0.66 -19.09
CA ARG A 201 -4.03 1.35 -19.89
C ARG A 201 -2.66 0.72 -19.68
N VAL A 202 -1.89 0.57 -20.73
CA VAL A 202 -0.53 0.02 -20.65
C VAL A 202 0.40 1.02 -19.96
N ILE A 203 1.12 0.57 -18.94
CA ILE A 203 2.05 1.37 -18.13
C ILE A 203 3.47 0.81 -18.10
N ALA A 204 3.66 -0.46 -18.47
CA ALA A 204 4.95 -1.14 -18.49
C ALA A 204 4.90 -2.39 -19.37
N PHE A 205 6.04 -3.02 -19.52
CA PHE A 205 6.18 -4.31 -20.20
C PHE A 205 7.03 -5.27 -19.38
N THR A 206 6.76 -6.57 -19.55
CA THR A 206 7.71 -7.63 -19.23
C THR A 206 8.02 -8.42 -20.49
N GLY A 207 9.30 -8.68 -20.72
CA GLY A 207 9.78 -9.38 -21.90
C GLY A 207 10.41 -10.72 -21.55
N ARG A 208 9.87 -11.82 -22.11
CA ARG A 208 10.39 -13.18 -21.93
C ARG A 208 11.23 -13.60 -23.13
N ILE A 209 12.43 -14.12 -22.87
CA ILE A 209 13.23 -14.78 -23.92
C ILE A 209 12.51 -16.06 -24.36
N PHE A 210 12.50 -16.33 -25.67
CA PHE A 210 12.04 -17.60 -26.24
C PHE A 210 13.10 -18.14 -27.24
N GLY A 211 13.04 -19.44 -27.55
CA GLY A 211 13.91 -20.06 -28.57
C GLY A 211 15.33 -20.42 -28.11
N ALA A 212 15.73 -20.13 -26.88
CA ALA A 212 17.02 -20.54 -26.35
C ALA A 212 16.83 -21.55 -25.19
N GLU A 213 16.48 -22.78 -25.48
CA GLU A 213 17.14 -23.90 -24.83
C GLU A 213 18.51 -23.98 -25.49
N VAL A 214 19.48 -23.28 -24.95
CA VAL A 214 20.87 -23.43 -25.38
C VAL A 214 21.31 -24.82 -24.89
N PRO A 215 21.70 -25.75 -25.80
CA PRO A 215 22.43 -26.93 -25.38
C PRO A 215 23.68 -26.42 -24.65
N THR A 216 23.87 -26.79 -23.42
CA THR A 216 25.10 -26.59 -22.68
C THR A 216 26.19 -27.44 -23.34
N GLU A 217 26.82 -26.92 -24.40
CA GLU A 217 28.16 -27.33 -24.70
C GLU A 217 29.06 -26.81 -23.59
N VAL A 218 29.69 -27.75 -22.94
CA VAL A 218 30.64 -27.56 -21.87
C VAL A 218 31.70 -26.54 -22.33
N GLY A 219 31.67 -25.33 -21.78
CA GLY A 219 32.82 -24.44 -21.83
C GLY A 219 32.66 -22.97 -22.23
N LYS A 220 31.49 -22.45 -22.59
CA LYS A 220 31.31 -21.01 -22.77
C LYS A 220 29.95 -20.56 -22.24
N PRO A 221 29.90 -19.67 -21.23
CA PRO A 221 28.66 -19.02 -20.87
C PRO A 221 28.29 -18.03 -21.98
N THR A 222 27.42 -18.41 -22.88
CA THR A 222 26.68 -17.44 -23.68
C THR A 222 25.85 -16.66 -22.67
N VAL A 223 26.07 -15.36 -22.57
CA VAL A 223 25.33 -14.45 -21.68
C VAL A 223 23.90 -14.37 -22.19
N VAL A 224 23.12 -15.37 -21.84
CA VAL A 224 21.67 -15.33 -21.97
C VAL A 224 21.20 -14.42 -20.85
N GLY A 225 20.70 -13.25 -21.20
CA GLY A 225 20.12 -12.33 -20.22
C GLY A 225 19.01 -13.02 -19.42
N SER A 226 18.60 -12.42 -18.31
CA SER A 226 17.54 -12.92 -17.45
C SER A 226 16.33 -13.41 -18.25
N LYS A 227 15.78 -14.60 -17.90
CA LYS A 227 14.60 -15.22 -18.53
C LYS A 227 13.45 -14.23 -18.71
N TYR A 228 13.19 -13.41 -17.71
CA TYR A 228 12.26 -12.28 -17.76
C TYR A 228 13.00 -10.96 -17.54
N LEU A 229 12.62 -9.94 -18.29
CA LEU A 229 13.09 -8.57 -18.16
C LEU A 229 11.88 -7.66 -18.01
N ASN A 230 11.80 -6.91 -16.91
CA ASN A 230 10.73 -5.95 -16.66
C ASN A 230 11.15 -4.53 -17.02
N SER A 231 10.16 -3.65 -17.29
CA SER A 231 10.38 -2.20 -17.32
C SER A 231 11.01 -1.74 -16.00
N PRO A 232 11.81 -0.65 -16.01
CA PRO A 232 12.26 0.00 -14.78
C PRO A 232 11.09 0.71 -14.11
N ASP A 233 11.28 1.21 -12.89
CA ASP A 233 10.35 2.16 -12.31
C ASP A 233 10.34 3.44 -13.15
N THR A 234 9.13 3.96 -13.43
CA THR A 234 8.86 5.12 -14.26
C THR A 234 7.76 5.96 -13.62
N PRO A 235 7.48 7.18 -14.11
CA PRO A 235 6.32 7.95 -13.63
C PRO A 235 4.97 7.22 -13.76
N LEU A 236 4.84 6.24 -14.69
CA LEU A 236 3.64 5.43 -14.86
C LEU A 236 3.67 4.11 -14.07
N PHE A 237 4.83 3.59 -13.73
CA PHE A 237 5.00 2.23 -13.25
C PHE A 237 5.89 2.16 -12.03
N ASN A 238 5.35 1.63 -10.94
CA ASN A 238 6.11 1.23 -9.76
C ASN A 238 5.87 -0.27 -9.50
N LYS A 239 6.94 -1.02 -9.53
CA LYS A 239 6.92 -2.49 -9.40
C LYS A 239 6.21 -2.99 -8.15
N SER A 240 6.35 -2.28 -7.03
CA SER A 240 5.82 -2.68 -5.73
C SER A 240 4.31 -2.50 -5.62
N ASN A 241 3.69 -1.73 -6.52
CA ASN A 241 2.30 -1.29 -6.40
C ASN A 241 1.38 -1.90 -7.48
N ILE A 242 1.87 -2.83 -8.30
CA ILE A 242 1.13 -3.37 -9.44
C ILE A 242 1.07 -4.89 -9.38
N LEU A 243 -0.10 -5.43 -9.72
CA LEU A 243 -0.31 -6.84 -10.01
C LEU A 243 -0.66 -7.02 -11.47
N PHE A 244 0.03 -7.92 -12.15
CA PHE A 244 -0.26 -8.26 -13.53
C PHE A 244 -1.66 -8.88 -13.66
N GLY A 245 -2.46 -8.38 -14.60
CA GLY A 245 -3.80 -8.84 -14.90
C GLY A 245 -4.90 -8.37 -13.93
N LEU A 246 -4.61 -7.45 -12.99
CA LEU A 246 -5.60 -6.93 -12.05
C LEU A 246 -6.75 -6.19 -12.76
N ASP A 247 -6.46 -5.46 -13.85
CA ASP A 247 -7.44 -4.81 -14.71
C ASP A 247 -8.53 -5.77 -15.19
N LYS A 248 -8.16 -6.99 -15.56
CA LYS A 248 -9.06 -8.05 -16.03
C LYS A 248 -9.70 -8.84 -14.90
N ALA A 249 -9.00 -9.00 -13.78
CA ALA A 249 -9.41 -9.86 -12.67
C ALA A 249 -10.38 -9.18 -11.69
N LYS A 250 -10.36 -7.85 -11.55
CA LYS A 250 -11.06 -7.12 -10.47
C LYS A 250 -12.56 -7.42 -10.38
N SER A 251 -13.26 -7.48 -11.49
CA SER A 251 -14.70 -7.80 -11.51
C SER A 251 -14.97 -9.22 -11.04
N SER A 252 -14.18 -10.20 -11.50
CA SER A 252 -14.30 -11.60 -11.11
C SER A 252 -13.90 -11.84 -9.65
N ILE A 253 -12.90 -11.10 -9.14
CA ILE A 253 -12.53 -11.18 -7.71
C ILE A 253 -13.70 -10.73 -6.84
N ARG A 254 -14.34 -9.58 -7.18
CA ARG A 254 -15.51 -9.08 -6.45
C ARG A 254 -16.69 -10.06 -6.50
N SER A 255 -17.02 -10.56 -7.70
CA SER A 255 -18.20 -11.42 -7.88
C SER A 255 -18.04 -12.82 -7.27
N ARG A 256 -16.83 -13.37 -7.27
CA ARG A 256 -16.52 -14.67 -6.67
C ARG A 256 -16.12 -14.60 -5.20
N ASP A 257 -15.85 -13.40 -4.71
CA ASP A 257 -15.38 -13.11 -3.35
C ASP A 257 -14.10 -13.88 -2.97
N TYR A 258 -13.18 -14.08 -3.92
CA TYR A 258 -11.82 -14.54 -3.67
C TYR A 258 -10.90 -14.23 -4.85
N SER A 259 -9.60 -14.12 -4.56
CA SER A 259 -8.54 -13.98 -5.55
C SER A 259 -7.63 -15.21 -5.57
N ILE A 260 -7.09 -15.53 -6.74
CA ILE A 260 -6.00 -16.48 -6.92
C ILE A 260 -4.75 -15.68 -7.28
N VAL A 261 -3.65 -15.96 -6.58
CA VAL A 261 -2.36 -15.28 -6.83
C VAL A 261 -1.35 -16.32 -7.27
N VAL A 262 -0.80 -16.12 -8.47
CA VAL A 262 0.25 -16.94 -9.08
C VAL A 262 1.55 -16.16 -9.23
N GLU A 263 2.66 -16.85 -9.57
CA GLU A 263 3.96 -16.19 -9.70
C GLU A 263 4.14 -15.48 -11.04
N GLY A 264 3.79 -16.14 -12.14
CA GLY A 264 4.13 -15.72 -13.49
C GLY A 264 2.97 -15.28 -14.38
N GLN A 265 3.34 -14.59 -15.47
CA GLN A 265 2.37 -14.14 -16.48
C GLN A 265 1.69 -15.31 -17.19
N MET A 266 2.47 -16.38 -17.50
CA MET A 266 1.95 -17.57 -18.18
C MET A 266 0.90 -18.29 -17.33
N ASP A 267 1.17 -18.45 -16.02
CA ASP A 267 0.26 -19.07 -15.07
C ASP A 267 -1.08 -18.34 -15.00
N LEU A 268 -1.00 -16.99 -14.95
CA LEU A 268 -2.18 -16.15 -14.96
C LEU A 268 -2.98 -16.30 -16.26
N ILE A 269 -2.31 -16.16 -17.42
CA ILE A 269 -3.02 -16.15 -18.71
C ILE A 269 -3.70 -17.51 -18.93
N LEU A 270 -3.03 -18.62 -18.62
CA LEU A 270 -3.60 -19.95 -18.69
C LEU A 270 -4.74 -20.16 -17.68
N SER A 271 -4.62 -19.62 -16.46
CA SER A 271 -5.72 -19.61 -15.50
C SER A 271 -6.95 -18.88 -16.04
N HIS A 272 -6.77 -17.69 -16.63
CA HIS A 272 -7.86 -16.96 -17.28
C HIS A 272 -8.46 -17.75 -18.44
N GLN A 273 -7.63 -18.38 -19.28
CA GLN A 273 -8.06 -19.25 -20.38
C GLN A 273 -8.89 -20.45 -19.89
N ALA A 274 -8.54 -20.99 -18.71
CA ALA A 274 -9.28 -22.05 -18.04
C ALA A 274 -10.54 -21.56 -17.30
N GLY A 275 -10.91 -20.27 -17.41
CA GLY A 275 -12.10 -19.69 -16.79
C GLY A 275 -11.89 -19.13 -15.37
N PHE A 276 -10.69 -19.18 -14.81
CA PHE A 276 -10.35 -18.60 -13.50
C PHE A 276 -9.89 -17.15 -13.65
N THR A 277 -10.82 -16.30 -14.12
CA THR A 277 -10.57 -14.89 -14.43
C THR A 277 -10.35 -14.01 -13.19
N ASN A 278 -10.47 -14.54 -11.97
CA ASN A 278 -10.13 -13.91 -10.70
C ASN A 278 -8.66 -14.17 -10.29
N THR A 279 -7.80 -14.53 -11.24
CA THR A 279 -6.36 -14.75 -11.03
C THR A 279 -5.54 -13.48 -11.32
N VAL A 280 -4.56 -13.19 -10.48
CA VAL A 280 -3.54 -12.12 -10.64
C VAL A 280 -2.15 -12.69 -10.46
N ALA A 281 -1.11 -12.03 -11.02
CA ALA A 281 0.27 -12.49 -10.85
C ALA A 281 1.19 -11.41 -10.25
N VAL A 282 2.14 -11.85 -9.40
CA VAL A 282 3.15 -10.97 -8.78
C VAL A 282 4.33 -10.63 -9.70
N SER A 283 4.50 -11.34 -10.82
CA SER A 283 5.44 -11.04 -11.91
C SER A 283 6.90 -10.84 -11.47
N GLY A 284 7.40 -11.72 -10.59
CA GLY A 284 8.79 -11.69 -10.13
C GLY A 284 9.10 -10.57 -9.12
N THR A 285 8.08 -9.95 -8.58
CA THR A 285 8.17 -9.16 -7.36
C THR A 285 7.60 -10.00 -6.23
N ALA A 286 8.46 -10.76 -5.51
CA ALA A 286 8.10 -11.16 -4.17
C ALA A 286 7.49 -9.94 -3.49
N PHE A 287 6.33 -10.10 -2.82
CA PHE A 287 5.75 -9.00 -2.04
C PHE A 287 6.88 -8.43 -1.20
N ALA A 288 7.33 -7.23 -1.57
CA ALA A 288 8.48 -6.62 -0.94
C ALA A 288 8.17 -6.54 0.56
N ASP A 289 9.09 -7.04 1.37
CA ASP A 289 9.16 -6.74 2.79
C ASP A 289 9.31 -5.22 2.93
N THR A 290 8.24 -4.50 2.73
CA THR A 290 8.10 -3.14 3.20
C THR A 290 7.83 -3.25 4.69
N THR A 291 8.89 -3.62 5.43
CA THR A 291 9.00 -3.31 6.84
C THR A 291 8.70 -1.82 6.96
N ILE A 292 7.45 -1.54 7.39
CA ILE A 292 7.10 -0.42 8.25
C ILE A 292 8.00 0.82 8.07
N ASP A 293 8.05 1.40 6.90
CA ASP A 293 8.27 2.82 6.75
C ASP A 293 6.89 3.48 6.80
N ASN A 294 6.70 4.38 7.75
CA ASN A 294 5.45 5.06 8.14
C ASN A 294 4.81 5.97 7.07
N GLU A 295 5.13 5.77 5.81
CA GLU A 295 4.37 6.35 4.70
C GLU A 295 3.51 5.25 4.11
N ALA A 296 2.19 5.45 4.12
CA ALA A 296 1.12 4.56 3.67
C ALA A 296 1.28 4.13 2.20
N LYS A 297 2.32 3.37 1.88
CA LYS A 297 2.48 2.73 0.58
C LYS A 297 1.63 1.47 0.57
N ILE A 298 0.57 1.53 -0.21
CA ILE A 298 -0.30 0.39 -0.49
C ILE A 298 0.55 -0.65 -1.22
N ASN A 299 0.80 -1.79 -0.57
CA ASN A 299 1.44 -2.91 -1.23
C ASN A 299 0.44 -3.62 -2.17
N ASN A 300 0.95 -4.47 -3.06
CA ASN A 300 0.15 -5.20 -4.04
C ASN A 300 -1.01 -6.00 -3.41
N LEU A 301 -0.85 -6.55 -2.20
CA LEU A 301 -1.91 -7.26 -1.46
C LEU A 301 -3.01 -6.33 -0.99
N GLY A 302 -2.70 -5.07 -0.68
CA GLY A 302 -3.70 -4.06 -0.36
C GLY A 302 -4.69 -3.81 -1.51
N LEU A 303 -4.23 -3.91 -2.77
CA LEU A 303 -5.11 -3.81 -3.94
C LEU A 303 -6.10 -4.97 -4.01
N VAL A 304 -5.63 -6.19 -3.78
CA VAL A 304 -6.48 -7.39 -3.78
C VAL A 304 -7.46 -7.38 -2.62
N ARG A 305 -7.00 -7.02 -1.41
CA ARG A 305 -7.83 -6.94 -0.20
C ARG A 305 -9.06 -6.03 -0.36
N ARG A 306 -8.93 -4.94 -1.12
CA ARG A 306 -10.06 -4.02 -1.41
C ARG A 306 -11.16 -4.69 -2.22
N LEU A 307 -10.82 -5.73 -2.99
CA LEU A 307 -11.76 -6.47 -3.83
C LEU A 307 -12.36 -7.67 -3.11
N SER A 308 -11.55 -8.39 -2.33
CA SER A 308 -11.96 -9.49 -1.46
C SER A 308 -10.91 -9.74 -0.37
N THR A 309 -11.35 -10.14 0.82
CA THR A 309 -10.47 -10.58 1.91
C THR A 309 -10.05 -12.05 1.79
N ASN A 310 -10.60 -12.79 0.83
CA ASN A 310 -10.28 -14.20 0.61
C ASN A 310 -9.20 -14.33 -0.48
N ILE A 311 -8.05 -14.96 -0.15
CA ILE A 311 -6.92 -15.10 -1.06
C ILE A 311 -6.44 -16.55 -1.11
N ILE A 312 -6.11 -17.02 -2.31
CA ILE A 312 -5.50 -18.32 -2.56
C ILE A 312 -4.13 -18.10 -3.20
N PHE A 313 -3.06 -18.52 -2.54
CA PHE A 313 -1.74 -18.56 -3.16
C PHE A 313 -1.54 -19.88 -3.90
N ALA A 314 -1.28 -19.75 -5.19
CA ALA A 314 -1.03 -20.85 -6.11
C ALA A 314 0.37 -20.69 -6.73
N PHE A 315 1.41 -20.79 -5.88
CA PHE A 315 2.82 -20.64 -6.25
C PHE A 315 3.42 -22.00 -6.59
N ASP A 316 4.58 -22.00 -7.24
CA ASP A 316 5.24 -23.20 -7.73
C ASP A 316 5.44 -24.25 -6.62
N GLY A 317 5.36 -25.54 -6.97
CA GLY A 317 5.45 -26.65 -6.02
C GLY A 317 6.85 -26.95 -5.50
N ASP A 318 7.82 -26.04 -5.71
CA ASP A 318 9.18 -26.15 -5.21
C ASP A 318 9.38 -25.44 -3.84
N ASP A 319 10.56 -25.63 -3.24
CA ASP A 319 10.85 -25.03 -1.94
C ASP A 319 10.91 -23.48 -2.00
N ALA A 320 11.21 -22.88 -3.15
CA ALA A 320 11.25 -21.44 -3.32
C ALA A 320 9.83 -20.85 -3.35
N GLY A 321 8.92 -21.46 -4.11
CA GLY A 321 7.50 -21.09 -4.16
C GLY A 321 6.81 -21.25 -2.80
N ILE A 322 7.08 -22.36 -2.08
CA ILE A 322 6.54 -22.57 -0.72
C ILE A 322 7.02 -21.45 0.24
N ARG A 323 8.30 -21.08 0.20
CA ARG A 323 8.82 -19.96 1.01
C ARG A 323 8.22 -18.62 0.59
N ALA A 324 8.03 -18.39 -0.70
CA ALA A 324 7.40 -17.18 -1.22
C ALA A 324 5.92 -17.10 -0.78
N ALA A 325 5.17 -18.20 -0.88
CA ALA A 325 3.80 -18.30 -0.37
C ALA A 325 3.72 -17.99 1.13
N GLY A 326 4.66 -18.55 1.93
CA GLY A 326 4.72 -18.29 3.37
C GLY A 326 4.95 -16.82 3.72
N ARG A 327 5.90 -16.14 3.04
CA ARG A 327 6.13 -14.70 3.25
C ARG A 327 4.90 -13.88 2.85
N SER A 328 4.32 -14.17 1.70
CA SER A 328 3.12 -13.50 1.20
C SER A 328 1.93 -13.70 2.14
N ALA A 329 1.81 -14.91 2.70
CA ALA A 329 0.76 -15.24 3.66
C ALA A 329 0.88 -14.45 4.97
N MET A 330 2.09 -14.23 5.49
CA MET A 330 2.28 -13.39 6.68
C MET A 330 1.77 -11.97 6.46
N ILE A 331 2.09 -11.36 5.30
CA ILE A 331 1.59 -10.03 4.95
C ILE A 331 0.06 -10.05 4.81
N ALA A 332 -0.52 -11.04 4.13
CA ALA A 332 -1.96 -11.14 3.96
C ALA A 332 -2.70 -11.32 5.30
N LEU A 333 -2.15 -12.14 6.21
CA LEU A 333 -2.71 -12.33 7.56
C LEU A 333 -2.63 -11.04 8.39
N SER A 334 -1.55 -10.27 8.30
CA SER A 334 -1.44 -8.97 8.97
C SER A 334 -2.47 -7.96 8.45
N LEU A 335 -2.92 -8.12 7.21
CA LEU A 335 -4.01 -7.35 6.59
C LEU A 335 -5.41 -7.93 6.91
N ASP A 336 -5.51 -8.88 7.85
CA ASP A 336 -6.76 -9.57 8.25
C ASP A 336 -7.45 -10.33 7.11
N MET A 337 -6.66 -10.84 6.12
CA MET A 337 -7.17 -11.67 5.04
C MET A 337 -7.31 -13.14 5.46
N GLN A 338 -8.18 -13.89 4.77
CA GLN A 338 -8.28 -15.33 4.88
C GLN A 338 -7.38 -15.98 3.83
N VAL A 339 -6.32 -16.63 4.30
CA VAL A 339 -5.25 -17.12 3.42
C VAL A 339 -5.36 -18.62 3.24
N LYS A 340 -5.52 -19.04 1.99
CA LYS A 340 -5.45 -20.44 1.58
C LYS A 340 -4.31 -20.65 0.59
N VAL A 341 -3.83 -21.88 0.51
CA VAL A 341 -2.81 -22.32 -0.45
C VAL A 341 -3.30 -23.55 -1.20
N VAL A 342 -2.76 -23.74 -2.38
CA VAL A 342 -2.91 -24.97 -3.13
C VAL A 342 -1.57 -25.70 -3.22
N ILE A 343 -1.62 -27.02 -3.30
CA ILE A 343 -0.45 -27.89 -3.34
C ILE A 343 -0.32 -28.45 -4.75
N PHE A 344 0.83 -28.22 -5.38
CA PHE A 344 1.16 -28.81 -6.67
C PHE A 344 1.99 -30.08 -6.50
N PRO A 345 1.90 -31.01 -7.44
CA PRO A 345 2.87 -32.09 -7.57
C PRO A 345 4.29 -31.51 -7.69
N LYS A 346 5.27 -32.20 -7.09
CA LYS A 346 6.66 -31.72 -7.07
C LYS A 346 7.18 -31.39 -8.47
N GLY A 347 7.70 -30.17 -8.65
CA GLY A 347 8.29 -29.68 -9.90
C GLY A 347 7.29 -29.24 -10.96
N LYS A 348 6.00 -29.15 -10.65
CA LYS A 348 4.98 -28.60 -11.54
C LYS A 348 4.57 -27.20 -11.10
N ASP A 349 4.32 -26.35 -12.08
CA ASP A 349 3.73 -25.02 -11.90
C ASP A 349 2.25 -24.99 -12.35
N PRO A 350 1.49 -23.94 -12.09
CA PRO A 350 0.10 -23.80 -12.55
C PRO A 350 -0.04 -23.96 -14.08
N ALA A 351 0.91 -23.41 -14.84
CA ALA A 351 0.88 -23.47 -16.30
C ALA A 351 0.99 -24.91 -16.81
N ASP A 352 1.85 -25.74 -16.19
CA ASP A 352 2.01 -27.15 -16.56
C ASP A 352 0.70 -27.92 -16.31
N ILE A 353 0.09 -27.73 -15.13
CA ILE A 353 -1.16 -28.41 -14.76
C ILE A 353 -2.31 -28.03 -15.71
N ILE A 354 -2.46 -26.75 -16.00
CA ILE A 354 -3.54 -26.25 -16.85
C ILE A 354 -3.36 -26.71 -18.29
N SER A 355 -2.12 -26.73 -18.78
CA SER A 355 -1.79 -27.19 -20.14
C SER A 355 -2.03 -28.69 -20.32
N GLU A 356 -1.81 -29.49 -19.27
CA GLU A 356 -2.11 -30.92 -19.30
C GLU A 356 -3.61 -31.21 -19.23
N ASP A 357 -4.31 -30.61 -18.28
CA ASP A 357 -5.75 -30.80 -18.08
C ASP A 357 -6.31 -29.67 -17.17
N TYR A 358 -7.10 -28.78 -17.74
CA TYR A 358 -7.73 -27.69 -17.00
C TYR A 358 -8.66 -28.16 -15.86
N LYS A 359 -9.21 -29.40 -15.93
CA LYS A 359 -10.04 -29.97 -14.86
C LYS A 359 -9.22 -30.28 -13.61
N LYS A 360 -7.95 -30.68 -13.77
CA LYS A 360 -7.03 -30.83 -12.63
C LYS A 360 -6.79 -29.52 -11.91
N TRP A 361 -6.69 -28.42 -12.65
CA TRP A 361 -6.60 -27.09 -12.06
C TRP A 361 -7.83 -26.76 -11.22
N GLU A 362 -9.03 -27.01 -11.74
CA GLU A 362 -10.27 -26.82 -10.99
C GLU A 362 -10.30 -27.65 -9.70
N GLU A 363 -9.87 -28.90 -9.76
CA GLU A 363 -9.80 -29.80 -8.61
C GLU A 363 -8.79 -29.29 -7.56
N ILE A 364 -7.61 -28.86 -7.98
CA ILE A 364 -6.58 -28.27 -7.10
C ILE A 364 -7.13 -27.04 -6.39
N ILE A 365 -7.80 -26.13 -7.10
CA ILE A 365 -8.41 -24.94 -6.49
C ILE A 365 -9.55 -25.29 -5.53
N LYS A 366 -10.34 -26.33 -5.81
CA LYS A 366 -11.36 -26.85 -4.87
C LYS A 366 -10.76 -27.40 -3.59
N ASN A 367 -9.62 -28.09 -3.68
CA ASN A 367 -8.93 -28.74 -2.57
C ASN A 367 -7.94 -27.80 -1.83
N LYS A 368 -8.12 -26.48 -1.95
CA LYS A 368 -7.30 -25.49 -1.24
C LYS A 368 -7.34 -25.68 0.27
N THR A 369 -6.20 -25.53 0.93
CA THR A 369 -6.03 -25.71 2.37
C THR A 369 -5.66 -24.39 3.04
N ASP A 370 -6.02 -24.18 4.30
CA ASP A 370 -5.54 -23.06 5.10
C ASP A 370 -4.02 -23.12 5.25
N ILE A 371 -3.34 -21.96 5.18
CA ILE A 371 -1.87 -21.89 5.20
C ILE A 371 -1.27 -22.48 6.50
N ILE A 372 -1.93 -22.26 7.63
CA ILE A 372 -1.45 -22.76 8.93
C ILE A 372 -1.64 -24.27 9.01
N SER A 373 -2.83 -24.77 8.62
CA SER A 373 -3.12 -26.20 8.53
C SER A 373 -2.16 -26.91 7.58
N PHE A 374 -1.83 -26.31 6.43
CA PHE A 374 -0.84 -26.83 5.49
C PHE A 374 0.56 -27.01 6.10
N HIS A 375 1.05 -25.99 6.79
CA HIS A 375 2.35 -26.08 7.47
C HIS A 375 2.33 -27.09 8.61
N LEU A 376 1.22 -27.17 9.34
CA LEU A 376 1.04 -28.12 10.42
C LEU A 376 1.06 -29.57 9.92
N ASP A 377 0.33 -29.86 8.84
CA ASP A 377 0.30 -31.19 8.22
C ASP A 377 1.71 -31.61 7.77
N LYS A 378 2.44 -30.72 7.08
CA LYS A 378 3.85 -30.96 6.71
C LYS A 378 4.77 -31.21 7.91
N ILE A 379 4.58 -30.50 9.01
CA ILE A 379 5.39 -30.71 10.23
C ILE A 379 5.07 -32.07 10.84
N CYS A 380 3.79 -32.47 10.91
CA CYS A 380 3.36 -33.76 11.47
C CYS A 380 3.83 -34.92 10.62
N GLU A 381 3.83 -34.81 9.28
CA GLU A 381 4.35 -35.81 8.35
C GLU A 381 5.87 -36.01 8.49
N ASN A 382 6.62 -34.91 8.63
CA ASN A 382 8.08 -34.93 8.65
C ASN A 382 8.70 -35.25 10.03
N SER A 383 7.92 -35.16 11.12
CA SER A 383 8.41 -35.30 12.49
C SER A 383 7.54 -36.28 13.28
N LYS A 384 8.05 -37.47 13.57
CA LYS A 384 7.36 -38.47 14.42
C LYS A 384 7.50 -38.13 15.91
N ASP A 385 8.64 -37.55 16.32
CA ASP A 385 8.95 -37.26 17.70
C ASP A 385 8.38 -35.91 18.16
N LYS A 386 7.97 -35.83 19.44
CA LYS A 386 7.30 -34.66 20.00
C LYS A 386 8.19 -33.41 20.05
N GLU A 387 9.45 -33.55 20.46
CA GLU A 387 10.37 -32.40 20.62
C GLU A 387 10.76 -31.70 19.30
N PRO A 388 11.18 -32.41 18.23
CA PRO A 388 11.39 -31.81 16.93
C PRO A 388 10.12 -31.17 16.37
N ARG A 389 8.95 -31.80 16.59
CA ARG A 389 7.65 -31.28 16.18
C ARG A 389 7.32 -29.95 16.88
N ARG A 390 7.49 -29.88 18.21
CA ARG A 390 7.28 -28.66 19.00
C ARG A 390 8.16 -27.51 18.49
N ARG A 391 9.46 -27.73 18.29
CA ARG A 391 10.38 -26.72 17.75
C ARG A 391 9.98 -26.26 16.34
N ALA A 392 9.50 -27.18 15.50
CA ALA A 392 9.03 -26.85 14.17
C ALA A 392 7.73 -26.01 14.19
N ILE A 393 6.82 -26.28 15.13
CA ILE A 393 5.60 -25.48 15.36
C ILE A 393 5.99 -24.06 15.79
N GLU A 394 6.87 -23.94 16.78
CA GLU A 394 7.34 -22.64 17.27
C GLU A 394 8.01 -21.81 16.17
N SER A 395 8.87 -22.42 15.35
CA SER A 395 9.63 -21.69 14.31
C SER A 395 8.83 -21.41 13.04
N LYS A 396 7.84 -22.27 12.66
CA LYS A 396 7.16 -22.20 11.37
C LYS A 396 5.68 -21.79 11.46
N ILE A 397 5.01 -22.00 12.60
CA ILE A 397 3.58 -21.69 12.76
C ILE A 397 3.35 -20.45 13.63
N PHE A 398 4.07 -20.30 14.74
CA PHE A 398 3.91 -19.14 15.62
C PHE A 398 4.07 -17.78 14.89
N PRO A 399 5.00 -17.61 13.92
CA PRO A 399 5.06 -16.39 13.12
C PRO A 399 3.73 -16.03 12.44
N PHE A 400 2.99 -17.02 11.90
CA PHE A 400 1.67 -16.78 11.32
C PHE A 400 0.62 -16.40 12.37
N LEU A 401 0.62 -17.08 13.53
CA LEU A 401 -0.32 -16.80 14.61
C LEU A 401 -0.18 -15.37 15.16
N VAL A 402 1.06 -14.85 15.24
CA VAL A 402 1.31 -13.46 15.66
C VAL A 402 0.60 -12.46 14.74
N MET A 403 0.56 -12.73 13.42
CA MET A 403 -0.07 -11.85 12.43
C MET A 403 -1.59 -11.80 12.53
N ILE A 404 -2.22 -12.79 13.17
CA ILE A 404 -3.67 -12.85 13.31
C ILE A 404 -4.13 -11.89 14.43
N SER A 405 -5.04 -10.98 14.10
CA SER A 405 -5.57 -10.01 15.08
C SER A 405 -6.62 -10.62 16.02
N SER A 406 -7.41 -11.59 15.53
CA SER A 406 -8.55 -12.18 16.25
C SER A 406 -8.10 -13.25 17.25
N SER A 407 -8.37 -13.02 18.56
CA SER A 407 -8.12 -13.99 19.63
C SER A 407 -8.92 -15.28 19.44
N ILE A 408 -10.15 -15.20 18.91
CA ILE A 408 -10.98 -16.38 18.62
C ILE A 408 -10.33 -17.24 17.53
N LYS A 409 -9.87 -16.62 16.43
CA LYS A 409 -9.16 -17.34 15.38
C LYS A 409 -7.86 -17.97 15.90
N LYS A 410 -7.08 -17.24 16.71
CA LYS A 410 -5.87 -17.78 17.36
C LYS A 410 -6.18 -19.02 18.19
N SER A 411 -7.23 -18.96 19.02
CA SER A 411 -7.66 -20.09 19.85
C SER A 411 -8.06 -21.32 19.02
N ASN A 412 -8.78 -21.12 17.91
CA ASN A 412 -9.15 -22.21 17.01
C ASN A 412 -7.93 -22.90 16.40
N TYR A 413 -6.93 -22.12 15.96
CA TYR A 413 -5.68 -22.70 15.44
C TYR A 413 -4.86 -23.40 16.54
N ILE A 414 -4.79 -22.84 17.75
CA ILE A 414 -4.12 -23.50 18.89
C ILE A 414 -4.75 -24.85 19.20
N LYS A 415 -6.08 -24.93 19.16
CA LYS A 415 -6.81 -26.19 19.31
C LYS A 415 -6.48 -27.18 18.18
N GLU A 416 -6.51 -26.76 16.92
CA GLU A 416 -6.13 -27.58 15.78
C GLU A 416 -4.68 -28.11 15.90
N ILE A 417 -3.74 -27.23 16.33
CA ILE A 417 -2.35 -27.62 16.57
C ILE A 417 -2.27 -28.67 17.68
N SER A 418 -3.01 -28.48 18.78
CA SER A 418 -3.06 -29.42 19.90
C SER A 418 -3.52 -30.82 19.44
N GLU A 419 -4.60 -30.87 18.69
CA GLU A 419 -5.19 -32.12 18.20
C GLU A 419 -4.25 -32.84 17.23
N LYS A 420 -3.74 -32.15 16.19
CA LYS A 420 -2.89 -32.75 15.15
C LYS A 420 -1.47 -33.09 15.64
N ALA A 421 -0.89 -32.24 16.48
CA ALA A 421 0.46 -32.46 17.00
C ALA A 421 0.53 -33.38 18.23
N ASN A 422 -0.61 -33.70 18.84
CA ASN A 422 -0.73 -34.44 20.11
C ASN A 422 0.10 -33.76 21.25
N ILE A 423 -0.10 -32.44 21.40
CA ILE A 423 0.53 -31.58 22.43
C ILE A 423 -0.62 -30.90 23.20
N SER A 424 -0.48 -30.76 24.51
CA SER A 424 -1.48 -30.07 25.34
C SER A 424 -1.75 -28.65 24.87
N GLU A 425 -3.01 -28.26 24.73
CA GLU A 425 -3.44 -26.90 24.35
C GLU A 425 -2.88 -25.83 25.28
N ASN A 426 -2.86 -26.12 26.60
CA ASN A 426 -2.28 -25.22 27.60
C ASN A 426 -0.78 -25.00 27.35
N ALA A 427 -0.02 -26.05 27.03
CA ALA A 427 1.41 -25.92 26.75
C ALA A 427 1.66 -25.09 25.51
N ILE A 428 0.89 -25.29 24.43
CA ILE A 428 1.00 -24.48 23.20
C ILE A 428 0.65 -23.03 23.49
N THR A 429 -0.39 -22.79 24.29
CA THR A 429 -0.82 -21.43 24.65
C THR A 429 0.24 -20.68 25.48
N GLU A 430 0.88 -21.36 26.43
CA GLU A 430 1.96 -20.79 27.23
C GLU A 430 3.20 -20.47 26.39
N ASP A 431 3.63 -21.41 25.54
CA ASP A 431 4.79 -21.22 24.67
C ASP A 431 4.50 -20.11 23.65
N PHE A 432 3.30 -20.03 23.09
CA PHE A 432 2.90 -18.94 22.20
C PHE A 432 2.91 -17.58 22.90
N LYS A 433 2.40 -17.47 24.12
CA LYS A 433 2.46 -16.22 24.92
C LYS A 433 3.91 -15.78 25.19
N LYS A 434 4.81 -16.71 25.49
CA LYS A 434 6.25 -16.42 25.65
C LYS A 434 6.85 -15.92 24.32
N TYR A 435 6.52 -16.58 23.22
CA TYR A 435 6.96 -16.19 21.88
C TYR A 435 6.49 -14.77 21.51
N GLU A 436 5.19 -14.47 21.72
CA GLU A 436 4.59 -13.15 21.47
C GLU A 436 5.27 -12.05 22.30
N LYS A 437 5.55 -12.31 23.59
CA LYS A 437 6.26 -11.40 24.47
C LYS A 437 7.71 -11.16 24.03
N ASN A 438 8.44 -12.19 23.62
CA ASN A 438 9.81 -12.06 23.13
C ASN A 438 9.89 -11.26 21.81
N GLN A 439 8.91 -11.41 20.93
CA GLN A 439 8.81 -10.61 19.70
C GLN A 439 8.54 -9.13 20.00
N SER A 440 7.67 -8.81 20.96
CA SER A 440 7.41 -7.43 21.37
C SER A 440 8.64 -6.77 22.03
N VAL A 441 9.41 -7.50 22.83
CA VAL A 441 10.67 -6.99 23.44
C VAL A 441 11.74 -6.74 22.36
N ASN A 442 11.88 -7.64 21.39
CA ASN A 442 12.86 -7.48 20.29
C ASN A 442 12.49 -6.33 19.33
N ASN A 443 11.19 -6.08 19.12
CA ASN A 443 10.74 -4.92 18.35
C ASN A 443 10.97 -3.62 19.12
N ASN A 444 10.66 -3.57 20.41
CA ASN A 444 10.91 -2.40 21.25
C ASN A 444 12.40 -2.05 21.33
N GLN A 445 13.31 -3.03 21.40
CA GLN A 445 14.75 -2.77 21.39
C GLN A 445 15.29 -2.26 20.02
N LYS A 446 14.63 -2.60 18.92
CA LYS A 446 14.93 -2.01 17.60
C LYS A 446 14.33 -0.62 17.45
N GLU A 447 13.15 -0.38 18.04
CA GLU A 447 12.49 0.93 18.05
C GLU A 447 13.12 1.89 19.05
N GLU A 448 13.55 1.45 20.25
CA GLU A 448 14.21 2.31 21.24
C GLU A 448 15.53 2.90 20.73
N LYS A 449 16.31 2.19 19.90
CA LYS A 449 17.52 2.76 19.29
C LYS A 449 17.27 3.78 18.17
N GLN A 450 16.03 3.88 17.67
CA GLN A 450 15.60 4.88 16.68
C GLN A 450 14.56 5.87 17.24
N ALA A 451 13.94 5.58 18.38
CA ALA A 451 12.78 6.29 18.91
C ALA A 451 13.12 7.46 19.83
N ASP A 452 14.29 7.47 20.49
CA ASP A 452 14.64 8.56 21.44
C ASP A 452 14.81 9.94 20.77
N VAL A 453 14.91 9.99 19.45
CA VAL A 453 14.99 11.27 18.70
C VAL A 453 13.67 11.59 17.96
N LYS A 454 12.83 10.58 17.65
CA LYS A 454 11.58 10.76 16.86
C LYS A 454 10.30 10.88 17.69
N ASN A 455 10.23 10.34 18.91
CA ASN A 455 8.97 10.29 19.67
C ASN A 455 8.54 11.63 20.28
N ASN A 456 9.46 12.49 20.71
CA ASN A 456 9.09 13.81 21.25
C ASN A 456 8.55 14.73 20.15
N ASN A 457 9.14 14.71 18.95
CA ASN A 457 8.64 15.50 17.82
C ASN A 457 7.26 15.02 17.31
N SER A 458 6.91 13.75 17.45
CA SER A 458 5.65 13.19 16.98
C SER A 458 4.46 13.55 17.89
N ARG A 459 4.63 13.52 19.21
CA ARG A 459 3.56 13.87 20.17
C ARG A 459 3.27 15.37 20.14
N ARG A 460 4.29 16.20 20.20
CA ARG A 460 4.20 17.66 20.09
C ARG A 460 3.50 18.06 18.79
N SER A 461 3.98 17.57 17.64
CA SER A 461 3.37 17.85 16.32
C SER A 461 1.89 17.42 16.24
N SER A 462 1.50 16.33 16.90
CA SER A 462 0.10 15.90 16.98
C SER A 462 -0.75 16.85 17.81
N LEU A 463 -0.24 17.34 18.94
CA LEU A 463 -0.92 18.32 19.79
C LEU A 463 -1.07 19.67 19.08
N GLU A 464 0.01 20.16 18.41
CA GLU A 464 0.00 21.39 17.62
C GLU A 464 -1.06 21.35 16.52
N LYS A 465 -1.11 20.26 15.74
CA LYS A 465 -2.13 20.07 14.68
C LYS A 465 -3.56 20.13 15.24
N LYS A 466 -3.82 19.43 16.35
CA LYS A 466 -5.15 19.44 16.98
C LYS A 466 -5.54 20.81 17.46
N LEU A 467 -4.62 21.52 18.14
CA LEU A 467 -4.88 22.86 18.65
C LEU A 467 -5.16 23.86 17.51
N LEU A 468 -4.30 23.85 16.48
CA LEU A 468 -4.49 24.74 15.33
C LEU A 468 -5.74 24.39 14.53
N GLY A 469 -6.10 23.13 14.43
CA GLY A 469 -7.36 22.69 13.82
C GLY A 469 -8.57 23.36 14.51
N ILE A 470 -8.58 23.39 15.86
CA ILE A 470 -9.65 24.04 16.65
C ILE A 470 -9.63 25.57 16.40
N ILE A 471 -8.47 26.19 16.42
CA ILE A 471 -8.31 27.62 16.18
C ILE A 471 -8.75 28.02 14.75
N PHE A 472 -8.42 27.24 13.76
CA PHE A 472 -8.80 27.51 12.36
C PHE A 472 -10.29 27.27 12.10
N TRP A 473 -10.90 26.29 12.77
CA TRP A 473 -12.32 26.00 12.60
C TRP A 473 -13.23 27.07 13.22
N LYS A 474 -12.82 27.70 14.33
CA LYS A 474 -13.54 28.78 15.02
C LYS A 474 -14.91 28.44 15.60
N GLY A 475 -15.38 27.19 15.50
CA GLY A 475 -16.71 26.80 15.94
C GLY A 475 -17.85 27.23 15.00
N GLU A 476 -19.09 26.85 15.34
CA GLU A 476 -20.31 27.14 14.55
C GLU A 476 -21.11 28.34 15.06
N SER A 477 -20.79 28.89 16.26
CA SER A 477 -21.48 30.02 16.85
C SER A 477 -20.53 31.13 17.35
N GLU A 478 -21.05 32.37 17.52
CA GLU A 478 -20.27 33.49 18.04
C GLU A 478 -19.74 33.25 19.46
N GLU A 479 -20.54 32.58 20.32
CA GLU A 479 -20.14 32.22 21.69
C GLU A 479 -18.95 31.27 21.69
N GLN A 480 -18.95 30.25 20.80
CA GLN A 480 -17.86 29.31 20.62
C GLN A 480 -16.59 29.98 20.12
N SER A 481 -16.72 30.82 19.11
CA SER A 481 -15.62 31.58 18.56
C SER A 481 -14.97 32.46 19.65
N SER A 482 -15.75 33.08 20.53
CA SER A 482 -15.26 33.88 21.65
C SER A 482 -14.49 33.03 22.67
N GLN A 483 -14.98 31.85 23.03
CA GLN A 483 -14.29 30.95 23.97
C GLN A 483 -12.98 30.39 23.38
N ILE A 484 -12.97 30.02 22.11
CA ILE A 484 -11.77 29.55 21.41
C ILE A 484 -10.71 30.66 21.34
N GLU A 485 -11.12 31.90 21.02
CA GLU A 485 -10.20 33.05 20.93
C GLU A 485 -9.61 33.40 22.31
N ALA A 486 -10.40 33.30 23.39
CA ALA A 486 -9.89 33.50 24.76
C ALA A 486 -8.82 32.48 25.14
N LEU A 487 -9.04 31.18 24.82
CA LEU A 487 -8.06 30.13 25.08
C LEU A 487 -6.81 30.26 24.20
N LYS A 488 -6.98 30.65 22.94
CA LYS A 488 -5.87 30.97 22.02
C LYS A 488 -4.99 32.08 22.57
N THR A 489 -5.60 33.18 23.03
CA THR A 489 -4.88 34.33 23.60
C THR A 489 -4.08 33.90 24.83
N SER A 490 -4.70 33.12 25.73
CA SER A 490 -4.00 32.60 26.90
C SER A 490 -2.82 31.69 26.54
N PHE A 491 -2.97 30.86 25.53
CA PHE A 491 -1.87 30.00 25.03
C PHE A 491 -0.73 30.84 24.42
N GLU A 492 -1.06 31.84 23.58
CA GLU A 492 -0.09 32.75 22.97
C GLU A 492 0.72 33.50 24.04
N GLU A 493 0.06 33.96 25.11
CA GLU A 493 0.72 34.66 26.24
C GLU A 493 1.67 33.69 27.00
N ASN A 494 1.26 32.43 27.22
CA ASN A 494 2.03 31.46 27.99
C ASN A 494 3.29 30.99 27.28
N ILE A 495 3.22 30.72 25.96
CA ILE A 495 4.38 30.23 25.17
C ILE A 495 5.20 31.36 24.52
N GLY A 496 4.66 32.59 24.49
CA GLY A 496 5.24 33.76 23.83
C GLY A 496 4.93 33.85 22.32
N ARG A 497 4.73 35.07 21.83
CA ARG A 497 4.30 35.38 20.45
C ARG A 497 5.20 34.74 19.37
N ASP A 498 6.51 34.80 19.57
CA ASP A 498 7.47 34.24 18.59
C ASP A 498 7.33 32.73 18.43
N ASN A 499 7.09 32.00 19.52
CA ASN A 499 6.90 30.57 19.46
C ASN A 499 5.53 30.21 18.85
N TYR A 500 4.49 30.96 19.20
CA TYR A 500 3.16 30.79 18.61
C TYR A 500 3.20 31.02 17.08
N GLN A 501 3.86 32.09 16.63
CA GLN A 501 3.98 32.40 15.21
C GLN A 501 4.71 31.30 14.45
N LYS A 502 5.80 30.73 15.00
CA LYS A 502 6.50 29.61 14.38
C LYS A 502 5.61 28.39 14.20
N ILE A 503 4.75 28.10 15.20
CA ILE A 503 3.79 26.99 15.10
C ILE A 503 2.75 27.31 14.04
N LEU A 504 2.23 28.53 14.00
CA LEU A 504 1.24 28.97 13.03
C LEU A 504 1.77 28.84 11.58
N ASP A 505 2.96 29.41 11.31
CA ASP A 505 3.59 29.39 9.98
C ASP A 505 3.83 27.97 9.46
N LEU A 506 4.13 27.02 10.35
CA LEU A 506 4.36 25.63 10.00
C LEU A 506 3.09 24.93 9.47
N TYR A 507 1.92 25.31 9.99
CA TYR A 507 0.65 24.61 9.69
C TYR A 507 -0.34 25.45 8.88
N GLU A 508 -0.10 26.73 8.65
CA GLU A 508 -0.97 27.61 7.85
C GLU A 508 -1.26 27.04 6.44
N PRO A 509 -0.29 26.43 5.72
CA PRO A 509 -0.57 25.80 4.43
C PRO A 509 -1.62 24.68 4.49
N ASN A 510 -1.85 24.09 5.67
CA ASN A 510 -2.79 23.01 5.91
C ASN A 510 -4.07 23.46 6.66
N GLN A 511 -4.35 24.75 6.73
CA GLN A 511 -5.46 25.32 7.49
C GLN A 511 -6.82 24.71 7.16
N SER A 512 -7.14 24.56 5.88
CA SER A 512 -8.41 23.98 5.41
C SER A 512 -8.59 22.54 5.89
N ASP A 513 -7.53 21.75 5.88
CA ASP A 513 -7.54 20.34 6.25
C ASP A 513 -7.71 20.17 7.77
N LEU A 514 -6.94 20.96 8.54
CA LEU A 514 -7.01 20.93 10.01
C LEU A 514 -8.36 21.42 10.52
N SER A 515 -8.95 22.45 9.89
CA SER A 515 -10.29 22.91 10.20
C SER A 515 -11.34 21.83 9.91
N PHE A 516 -11.25 21.17 8.77
CA PHE A 516 -12.14 20.06 8.40
C PHE A 516 -12.02 18.88 9.38
N GLU A 517 -10.79 18.51 9.74
CA GLU A 517 -10.51 17.47 10.72
C GLU A 517 -11.21 17.77 12.06
N THR A 518 -11.09 18.99 12.54
CA THR A 518 -11.70 19.42 13.80
C THR A 518 -13.22 19.38 13.78
N GLU A 519 -13.84 19.87 12.70
CA GLU A 519 -15.29 19.79 12.50
C GLU A 519 -15.79 18.36 12.52
N MET A 520 -15.06 17.43 11.90
CA MET A 520 -15.41 16.01 11.89
C MET A 520 -15.32 15.36 13.27
N TRP A 521 -14.35 15.78 14.12
CA TRP A 521 -14.18 15.25 15.46
C TRP A 521 -15.22 15.77 16.45
N TYR A 522 -15.49 17.07 16.41
CA TYR A 522 -16.25 17.74 17.45
C TYR A 522 -17.68 18.07 17.00
N GLY A 523 -17.91 18.50 15.76
CA GLY A 523 -19.25 18.80 15.24
C GLY A 523 -20.12 19.53 16.25
N ASP A 524 -21.25 18.92 16.64
CA ASP A 524 -22.19 19.47 17.63
C ASP A 524 -21.73 19.30 19.12
N LYS A 525 -20.52 18.74 19.39
CA LYS A 525 -20.04 18.41 20.76
C LYS A 525 -19.10 19.47 21.33
N ILE A 526 -19.59 20.63 21.55
CA ILE A 526 -18.82 21.81 21.91
C ILE A 526 -18.21 21.76 23.31
N ASP A 527 -18.96 21.26 24.29
CA ASP A 527 -18.44 21.13 25.66
C ASP A 527 -17.21 20.21 25.72
N VAL A 528 -17.19 19.18 24.87
CA VAL A 528 -16.03 18.29 24.72
C VAL A 528 -14.88 19.03 24.07
N LEU A 529 -15.12 19.82 23.01
CA LEU A 529 -14.08 20.59 22.32
C LEU A 529 -13.36 21.56 23.25
N ILE A 530 -14.09 22.36 24.02
CA ILE A 530 -13.50 23.35 24.94
C ILE A 530 -12.68 22.67 26.03
N LYS A 531 -13.18 21.54 26.55
CA LYS A 531 -12.44 20.74 27.52
C LYS A 531 -11.16 20.16 26.93
N ASP A 532 -11.26 19.56 25.76
CA ASP A 532 -10.12 18.97 25.05
C ASP A 532 -9.10 20.06 24.65
N MET A 533 -9.55 21.25 24.20
CA MET A 533 -8.65 22.36 23.89
C MET A 533 -7.83 22.79 25.10
N LYS A 534 -8.47 22.91 26.29
CA LYS A 534 -7.75 23.22 27.53
C LYS A 534 -6.71 22.18 27.87
N GLU A 535 -7.06 20.89 27.73
CA GLU A 535 -6.13 19.80 28.00
C GLU A 535 -4.98 19.76 27.00
N ILE A 536 -5.24 20.00 25.72
CA ILE A 536 -4.22 20.08 24.66
C ILE A 536 -3.25 21.24 24.95
N ILE A 537 -3.75 22.41 25.33
CA ILE A 537 -2.93 23.58 25.70
C ILE A 537 -1.98 23.23 26.85
N LEU A 538 -2.50 22.69 27.96
CA LEU A 538 -1.68 22.30 29.11
C LEU A 538 -0.61 21.26 28.76
N ASN A 539 -0.96 20.29 27.89
CA ASN A 539 -0.01 19.28 27.43
C ASN A 539 1.08 19.91 26.54
N LEU A 540 0.72 20.82 25.67
CA LEU A 540 1.67 21.48 24.75
C LEU A 540 2.60 22.45 25.50
N GLU A 541 2.07 23.20 26.46
CA GLU A 541 2.87 24.04 27.34
C GLU A 541 3.90 23.22 28.14
N GLU A 542 3.49 22.10 28.71
CA GLU A 542 4.40 21.20 29.43
C GLU A 542 5.51 20.64 28.51
N GLU A 543 5.20 20.24 27.29
CA GLU A 543 6.19 19.75 26.31
C GLU A 543 7.19 20.87 25.93
N ILE A 544 6.72 22.09 25.66
CA ILE A 544 7.58 23.24 25.33
C ILE A 544 8.51 23.58 26.51
N LEU A 545 8.00 23.59 27.73
CA LEU A 545 8.79 23.87 28.93
C LEU A 545 9.83 22.77 29.21
N ASN A 546 9.50 21.50 28.97
CA ASN A 546 10.44 20.39 29.10
C ASN A 546 11.59 20.48 28.08
N GLU A 547 11.32 20.90 26.83
CA GLU A 547 12.37 21.16 25.85
C GLU A 547 13.31 22.32 26.27
N GLN A 548 12.72 23.38 26.85
CA GLN A 548 13.52 24.48 27.38
C GLN A 548 14.42 24.04 28.54
N ILE A 549 13.90 23.25 29.49
CA ILE A 549 14.70 22.63 30.58
C ILE A 549 15.84 21.79 30.00
N TYR A 550 15.55 20.94 29.02
CA TYR A 550 16.58 20.12 28.40
C TYR A 550 17.69 20.97 27.75
N SER A 551 17.31 22.00 26.99
CA SER A 551 18.27 22.90 26.36
C SER A 551 19.12 23.69 27.36
N LEU A 552 18.51 24.18 28.46
CA LEU A 552 19.20 24.85 29.55
C LEU A 552 20.13 23.90 30.30
N SER A 553 19.73 22.67 30.54
CA SER A 553 20.58 21.66 31.22
C SER A 553 21.84 21.36 30.43
N ILE A 554 21.77 21.33 29.09
CA ILE A 554 22.96 21.16 28.22
C ILE A 554 23.86 22.39 28.33
N LYS A 555 23.29 23.62 28.23
CA LYS A 555 24.06 24.86 28.35
C LYS A 555 24.78 24.97 29.72
N ILE A 556 24.09 24.63 30.80
CA ILE A 556 24.66 24.63 32.14
C ILE A 556 25.84 23.64 32.22
N LYS A 557 25.70 22.40 31.74
CA LYS A 557 26.77 21.41 31.71
C LYS A 557 27.98 21.83 30.87
N GLU A 558 27.75 22.52 29.74
CA GLU A 558 28.82 23.05 28.90
C GLU A 558 29.56 24.20 29.59
N LYS A 559 28.85 25.12 30.26
CA LYS A 559 29.44 26.22 31.05
C LYS A 559 30.21 25.69 32.28
N GLU A 560 29.74 24.66 32.96
CA GLU A 560 30.44 23.97 34.04
C GLU A 560 31.76 23.35 33.56
N ARG A 561 31.78 22.69 32.41
CA ARG A 561 32.99 22.13 31.81
C ARG A 561 34.04 23.19 31.45
N ASN A 562 33.59 24.39 31.06
CA ASN A 562 34.44 25.50 30.65
C ASN A 562 34.85 26.44 31.80
N ASN A 563 34.57 26.09 33.07
CA ASN A 563 34.90 26.84 34.28
C ASN A 563 34.37 28.29 34.34
N ASN A 564 33.29 28.62 33.64
CA ASN A 564 32.70 29.96 33.53
C ASN A 564 31.59 30.13 34.58
N ARG A 565 31.99 30.22 35.89
CA ARG A 565 31.04 30.25 37.04
C ARG A 565 30.16 31.49 37.13
N SER A 566 30.54 32.65 36.58
CA SER A 566 29.76 33.89 36.68
C SER A 566 28.49 33.90 35.81
N ASP A 567 28.44 33.07 34.79
CA ASP A 567 27.36 33.05 33.80
C ASP A 567 26.31 31.92 34.03
N ILE A 568 26.58 31.04 35.04
CA ILE A 568 25.70 29.90 35.36
C ILE A 568 24.51 30.35 36.22
N SER A 569 24.69 31.38 37.06
CA SER A 569 23.68 31.85 38.01
C SER A 569 22.36 32.25 37.34
N LYS A 570 22.45 32.87 36.16
CA LYS A 570 21.26 33.28 35.41
C LYS A 570 20.52 32.07 34.81
N ASP A 571 21.27 31.14 34.22
CA ASP A 571 20.67 29.92 33.64
C ASP A 571 20.02 29.02 34.74
N LEU A 572 20.54 29.01 35.96
CA LEU A 572 19.94 28.30 37.08
C LEU A 572 18.65 28.95 37.58
N ILE A 573 18.58 30.28 37.56
CA ILE A 573 17.32 31.01 37.91
C ILE A 573 16.28 30.72 36.85
N ASP A 574 16.62 30.80 35.57
CA ASP A 574 15.71 30.47 34.47
C ASP A 574 15.23 29.01 34.55
N TYR A 575 16.12 28.10 34.89
CA TYR A 575 15.77 26.68 35.11
C TYR A 575 14.75 26.50 36.23
N GLN A 576 14.98 27.15 37.39
CA GLN A 576 14.05 27.08 38.53
C GLN A 576 12.66 27.66 38.19
N GLN A 577 12.61 28.79 37.50
CA GLN A 577 11.35 29.39 37.06
C GLN A 577 10.55 28.50 36.14
N ILE A 578 11.22 27.75 35.24
CA ILE A 578 10.55 26.82 34.35
C ILE A 578 10.03 25.60 35.11
N VAL A 579 10.79 25.08 36.08
CA VAL A 579 10.34 23.98 36.95
C VAL A 579 9.07 24.37 37.74
N GLU A 580 9.03 25.57 38.32
CA GLU A 580 7.85 26.09 39.01
C GLU A 580 6.63 26.18 38.09
N LYS A 581 6.80 26.61 36.85
CA LYS A 581 5.72 26.64 35.85
C LYS A 581 5.19 25.25 35.56
N ILE A 582 6.04 24.23 35.41
CA ILE A 582 5.62 22.85 35.18
C ILE A 582 4.84 22.30 36.38
N GLU A 583 5.28 22.59 37.60
CA GLU A 583 4.56 22.17 38.83
C GLU A 583 3.17 22.82 38.91
N ASN A 584 3.05 24.10 38.52
CA ASN A 584 1.76 24.78 38.43
C ASN A 584 0.83 24.13 37.41
N ILE A 585 1.33 23.76 36.23
CA ILE A 585 0.54 23.03 35.21
C ILE A 585 0.06 21.68 35.75
N LYS A 586 0.91 20.93 36.44
CA LYS A 586 0.54 19.65 37.07
C LYS A 586 -0.52 19.82 38.15
N SER A 587 -0.46 20.90 38.91
CA SER A 587 -1.46 21.21 39.96
C SER A 587 -2.83 21.59 39.36
N GLN A 588 -2.86 22.26 38.20
CA GLN A 588 -4.11 22.58 37.50
C GLN A 588 -4.81 21.36 36.93
N ARG A 589 -4.08 20.28 36.57
CA ARG A 589 -4.69 19.01 36.15
C ARG A 589 -5.29 18.17 37.28
N SER A 590 -4.83 18.39 38.49
CA SER A 590 -5.34 17.64 39.65
C SER A 590 -6.60 18.24 40.30
N LYS A 591 -7.02 19.42 39.81
CA LYS A 591 -8.27 20.09 40.17
C LYS A 591 -9.29 19.90 39.05
#